data_9961a254dc861155bdd612287dd10721
#
_entry.id   9961a254dc861155bdd612287dd10721
#
_cell.length_a   1.000
_cell.length_b   1.000
_cell.length_c   1.000
_cell.angle_alpha   90.00
_cell.angle_beta   90.00
_cell.angle_gamma   90.00
#
_symmetry.space_group_name_H-M   'P 1'
#
loop_
_entity.id
_entity.type
_entity.pdbx_description
1 polymer ?
#
loop_
_entity_poly.entity_id
_entity_poly.type
_entity_poly.pdbx_seq_one_letter_code
_entity_poly.pdbx_strand_id
1 'polypeptide(L)'
;SNEFTFLERNEDDAFLKAPLVFKPGSRWGNGISFGWLGKAIEAITGNCLDENLKKYLCHPLNLEQTSFNPSQSSRENLALVYFKDSEGIYSDISSKMTLGLNPFHYGGGGITSTLNDFLKILQFLLKSMKAGKKSSIVPQMFRNQIGNFRISPLKSFNKGLVSDYDIYPNIEKSWGYGLLLNNQPLKTGRSADSGSWAGVLNTYFWVDYRNDLAGVFLTQILPCYTPSLLKGFEYFEL
;
A
#
# COMPACT_ATOMS: atom_id res chain seq x y z
N SER A 1 -20.43 -5.01 6.56
CA SER A 1 -19.06 -4.65 6.94
C SER A 1 -18.25 -5.94 7.03
N ASN A 2 -17.45 -6.23 6.03
CA ASN A 2 -16.67 -7.45 6.02
C ASN A 2 -15.35 -7.18 6.74
N GLU A 3 -15.29 -7.64 7.97
CA GLU A 3 -14.06 -7.71 8.77
C GLU A 3 -13.13 -8.80 8.22
N PHE A 4 -12.72 -8.67 6.97
CA PHE A 4 -11.59 -9.45 6.49
C PHE A 4 -10.32 -8.75 6.93
N THR A 5 -9.96 -8.95 8.19
CA THR A 5 -8.66 -8.53 8.67
C THR A 5 -7.58 -9.40 8.03
N PHE A 6 -6.47 -8.79 7.65
CA PHE A 6 -5.26 -9.47 7.16
C PHE A 6 -4.76 -10.58 8.11
N LEU A 7 -5.22 -10.56 9.35
CA LEU A 7 -4.73 -11.38 10.46
C LEU A 7 -5.50 -12.72 10.64
N GLU A 8 -6.68 -12.88 10.01
CA GLU A 8 -7.57 -14.03 10.29
C GLU A 8 -7.88 -14.87 9.03
N ARG A 9 -6.99 -14.93 8.08
CA ARG A 9 -7.24 -15.66 6.83
C ARG A 9 -6.92 -17.14 6.96
N ASN A 10 -7.92 -17.92 7.29
CA ASN A 10 -7.86 -19.38 7.34
C ASN A 10 -8.24 -20.06 6.01
N GLU A 11 -8.81 -19.31 5.03
CA GLU A 11 -9.20 -19.84 3.72
C GLU A 11 -8.72 -18.94 2.58
N ASP A 12 -8.07 -19.51 1.61
CA ASP A 12 -7.38 -18.83 0.50
C ASP A 12 -8.26 -17.88 -0.32
N ASP A 13 -9.55 -18.17 -0.45
CA ASP A 13 -10.47 -17.46 -1.33
C ASP A 13 -11.74 -16.94 -0.64
N ALA A 14 -11.80 -16.91 0.69
CA ALA A 14 -12.99 -16.49 1.43
C ALA A 14 -13.46 -15.07 1.06
N PHE A 15 -12.53 -14.16 0.73
CA PHE A 15 -12.86 -12.80 0.32
C PHE A 15 -13.60 -12.74 -1.03
N LEU A 16 -13.46 -13.74 -1.90
CA LEU A 16 -14.18 -13.82 -3.17
C LEU A 16 -15.68 -14.09 -2.97
N LYS A 17 -16.05 -14.71 -1.85
CA LYS A 17 -17.43 -15.02 -1.49
C LYS A 17 -18.11 -13.88 -0.71
N ALA A 18 -17.35 -12.83 -0.35
CA ALA A 18 -17.85 -11.72 0.42
C ALA A 18 -18.89 -10.90 -0.36
N PRO A 19 -20.02 -10.52 0.25
CA PRO A 19 -21.03 -9.71 -0.43
C PRO A 19 -20.49 -8.32 -0.76
N LEU A 20 -20.99 -7.74 -1.85
CA LEU A 20 -20.66 -6.37 -2.21
C LEU A 20 -21.17 -5.39 -1.16
N VAL A 21 -20.33 -4.46 -0.72
CA VAL A 21 -20.69 -3.43 0.26
C VAL A 21 -21.50 -2.30 -0.38
N PHE A 22 -21.35 -2.11 -1.69
CA PHE A 22 -22.11 -1.14 -2.50
C PHE A 22 -22.10 -1.57 -3.97
N LYS A 23 -22.98 -0.99 -4.76
CA LYS A 23 -23.07 -1.25 -6.20
C LYS A 23 -21.75 -0.86 -6.88
N PRO A 24 -21.13 -1.73 -7.69
CA PRO A 24 -19.94 -1.39 -8.46
C PRO A 24 -20.16 -0.14 -9.30
N GLY A 25 -19.15 0.74 -9.34
CA GLY A 25 -19.22 2.00 -10.07
C GLY A 25 -20.09 3.10 -9.43
N SER A 26 -20.57 2.93 -8.19
CA SER A 26 -21.38 3.96 -7.50
C SER A 26 -20.56 4.90 -6.61
N ARG A 27 -19.40 4.47 -6.15
CA ARG A 27 -18.48 5.27 -5.33
C ARG A 27 -17.09 4.65 -5.31
N TRP A 28 -16.11 5.43 -4.91
CA TRP A 28 -14.79 4.91 -4.53
C TRP A 28 -14.84 4.29 -3.12
N GLY A 29 -14.07 3.25 -2.89
CA GLY A 29 -13.89 2.64 -1.58
C GLY A 29 -12.61 1.83 -1.52
N ASN A 30 -11.85 1.99 -0.43
CA ASN A 30 -10.74 1.10 -0.12
C ASN A 30 -11.29 -0.23 0.39
N GLY A 31 -10.74 -1.36 -0.11
CA GLY A 31 -11.23 -2.68 0.24
C GLY A 31 -10.45 -3.81 -0.42
N ILE A 32 -11.13 -4.91 -0.70
CA ILE A 32 -10.55 -6.17 -1.19
C ILE A 32 -10.33 -6.21 -2.72
N SER A 33 -10.54 -5.11 -3.44
CA SER A 33 -10.46 -5.06 -4.91
C SER A 33 -9.10 -5.50 -5.45
N PHE A 34 -8.01 -5.19 -4.76
CA PHE A 34 -6.68 -5.63 -5.17
C PHE A 34 -6.49 -7.14 -5.02
N GLY A 35 -7.19 -7.79 -4.08
CA GLY A 35 -7.24 -9.25 -4.00
C GLY A 35 -7.89 -9.87 -5.26
N TRP A 36 -9.02 -9.31 -5.71
CA TRP A 36 -9.66 -9.69 -6.96
C TRP A 36 -8.75 -9.45 -8.18
N LEU A 37 -8.05 -8.30 -8.22
CA LEU A 37 -7.08 -8.03 -9.28
C LEU A 37 -5.94 -9.05 -9.30
N GLY A 38 -5.42 -9.43 -8.13
CA GLY A 38 -4.42 -10.50 -8.01
C GLY A 38 -4.91 -11.81 -8.61
N LYS A 39 -6.14 -12.24 -8.30
CA LYS A 39 -6.74 -13.44 -8.88
C LYS A 39 -6.95 -13.35 -10.41
N ALA A 40 -7.32 -12.17 -10.90
CA ALA A 40 -7.43 -11.95 -12.34
C ALA A 40 -6.07 -12.07 -13.04
N ILE A 41 -4.99 -11.55 -12.43
CA ILE A 41 -3.63 -11.70 -12.96
C ILE A 41 -3.23 -13.18 -13.00
N GLU A 42 -3.47 -13.94 -11.93
CA GLU A 42 -3.19 -15.38 -11.88
C GLU A 42 -3.95 -16.14 -12.98
N ALA A 43 -5.24 -15.84 -13.15
CA ALA A 43 -6.08 -16.48 -14.16
C ALA A 43 -5.61 -16.18 -15.62
N ILE A 44 -5.16 -14.95 -15.88
CA ILE A 44 -4.69 -14.54 -17.21
C ILE A 44 -3.32 -15.12 -17.53
N THR A 45 -2.43 -15.17 -16.54
CA THR A 45 -1.01 -15.54 -16.76
C THR A 45 -0.74 -17.03 -16.57
N GLY A 46 -1.62 -17.74 -15.87
CA GLY A 46 -1.39 -19.13 -15.45
C GLY A 46 -0.32 -19.31 -14.36
N ASN A 47 0.24 -18.22 -13.85
CA ASN A 47 1.27 -18.21 -12.81
C ASN A 47 0.71 -17.65 -11.50
N CYS A 48 1.25 -18.05 -10.36
CA CYS A 48 0.89 -17.45 -9.08
C CYS A 48 1.35 -15.98 -9.01
N LEU A 49 0.77 -15.22 -8.08
CA LEU A 49 1.06 -13.78 -7.97
C LEU A 49 2.53 -13.51 -7.60
N ASP A 50 3.18 -14.38 -6.83
CA ASP A 50 4.61 -14.26 -6.49
C ASP A 50 5.50 -14.44 -7.73
N GLU A 51 5.18 -15.39 -8.62
CA GLU A 51 5.91 -15.58 -9.88
C GLU A 51 5.74 -14.36 -10.80
N ASN A 52 4.53 -13.83 -10.87
CA ASN A 52 4.25 -12.60 -11.62
C ASN A 52 5.02 -11.40 -11.04
N LEU A 53 5.04 -11.23 -9.73
CA LEU A 53 5.80 -10.19 -9.03
C LEU A 53 7.30 -10.30 -9.39
N LYS A 54 7.86 -11.50 -9.28
CA LYS A 54 9.28 -11.75 -9.61
C LYS A 54 9.58 -11.42 -11.06
N LYS A 55 8.79 -11.94 -11.98
CA LYS A 55 9.00 -11.79 -13.44
C LYS A 55 8.89 -10.34 -13.91
N TYR A 56 7.86 -9.63 -13.46
CA TYR A 56 7.50 -8.33 -14.04
C TYR A 56 8.00 -7.14 -13.22
N LEU A 57 8.37 -7.33 -11.96
CA LEU A 57 8.86 -6.26 -11.11
C LEU A 57 10.25 -6.55 -10.52
N CYS A 58 10.41 -7.69 -9.81
CA CYS A 58 11.64 -7.93 -9.06
C CYS A 58 12.86 -8.09 -9.98
N HIS A 59 12.79 -8.97 -10.97
CA HIS A 59 13.92 -9.17 -11.89
C HIS A 59 14.27 -7.91 -12.68
N PRO A 60 13.32 -7.19 -13.33
CA PRO A 60 13.65 -5.99 -14.09
C PRO A 60 14.25 -4.86 -13.25
N LEU A 61 13.90 -4.77 -11.96
CA LEU A 61 14.38 -3.73 -11.05
C LEU A 61 15.49 -4.21 -10.12
N ASN A 62 15.91 -5.47 -10.23
CA ASN A 62 16.90 -6.10 -9.35
C ASN A 62 16.51 -5.97 -7.86
N LEU A 63 15.26 -6.37 -7.52
CA LEU A 63 14.75 -6.40 -6.16
C LEU A 63 15.06 -7.79 -5.55
N GLU A 64 16.01 -7.85 -4.67
CA GLU A 64 16.52 -9.12 -4.13
C GLU A 64 15.77 -9.58 -2.88
N GLN A 65 15.16 -8.64 -2.15
CA GLN A 65 14.52 -8.89 -0.85
C GLN A 65 13.00 -8.60 -0.87
N THR A 66 12.41 -8.51 -2.07
CA THR A 66 10.99 -8.26 -2.23
C THR A 66 10.28 -9.55 -2.66
N SER A 67 9.35 -10.06 -1.84
CA SER A 67 8.68 -11.32 -2.09
C SER A 67 7.43 -11.49 -1.23
N PHE A 68 6.46 -12.29 -1.72
CA PHE A 68 5.42 -12.86 -0.88
C PHE A 68 5.95 -13.99 0.01
N ASN A 69 6.99 -14.69 -0.45
CA ASN A 69 7.60 -15.83 0.22
C ASN A 69 9.09 -15.54 0.50
N PRO A 70 9.40 -14.75 1.55
CA PRO A 70 10.79 -14.47 1.90
C PRO A 70 11.53 -15.75 2.26
N SER A 71 12.82 -15.80 1.91
CA SER A 71 13.72 -16.89 2.27
C SER A 71 13.84 -17.05 3.79
N GLN A 72 14.35 -18.16 4.27
CA GLN A 72 14.59 -18.37 5.71
C GLN A 72 15.45 -17.26 6.31
N SER A 73 16.56 -16.92 5.65
CA SER A 73 17.43 -15.82 6.09
C SER A 73 16.75 -14.45 6.09
N SER A 74 15.86 -14.20 5.13
CA SER A 74 15.07 -12.96 5.10
C SER A 74 14.05 -12.91 6.23
N ARG A 75 13.44 -14.05 6.60
CA ARG A 75 12.49 -14.14 7.74
C ARG A 75 13.16 -13.87 9.08
N GLU A 76 14.37 -14.34 9.27
CA GLU A 76 15.19 -14.09 10.48
C GLU A 76 15.55 -12.61 10.65
N ASN A 77 15.52 -11.83 9.55
CA ASN A 77 15.79 -10.40 9.52
C ASN A 77 14.52 -9.53 9.42
N LEU A 78 13.32 -10.11 9.56
CA LEU A 78 12.10 -9.30 9.57
C LEU A 78 12.09 -8.37 10.78
N ALA A 79 11.70 -7.12 10.55
CA ALA A 79 11.51 -6.16 11.61
C ALA A 79 10.40 -6.64 12.57
N LEU A 80 10.61 -6.45 13.87
CA LEU A 80 9.60 -6.76 14.88
C LEU A 80 8.37 -5.86 14.69
N VAL A 81 7.19 -6.42 14.98
CA VAL A 81 5.92 -5.70 14.92
C VAL A 81 5.48 -5.33 16.33
N TYR A 82 5.18 -4.05 16.52
CA TYR A 82 4.74 -3.53 17.80
C TYR A 82 3.28 -3.08 17.74
N PHE A 83 2.59 -3.30 18.85
CA PHE A 83 1.27 -2.71 19.10
C PHE A 83 1.40 -1.62 20.15
N LYS A 84 0.88 -0.43 19.84
CA LYS A 84 0.79 0.70 20.78
C LYS A 84 -0.61 0.74 21.38
N ASP A 85 -0.71 0.58 22.68
CA ASP A 85 -1.99 0.64 23.39
C ASP A 85 -2.47 2.09 23.64
N SER A 86 -3.61 2.22 24.34
CA SER A 86 -4.21 3.52 24.67
C SER A 86 -3.39 4.34 25.68
N GLU A 87 -2.51 3.71 26.44
CA GLU A 87 -1.60 4.35 27.39
C GLU A 87 -0.29 4.78 26.74
N GLY A 88 -0.09 4.40 25.46
CA GLY A 88 1.10 4.71 24.71
C GLY A 88 2.24 3.69 24.87
N ILE A 89 1.97 2.56 25.52
CA ILE A 89 2.94 1.50 25.75
C ILE A 89 3.04 0.61 24.50
N TYR A 90 4.27 0.26 24.12
CA TYR A 90 4.55 -0.59 22.98
C TYR A 90 4.81 -2.04 23.44
N SER A 91 4.09 -2.98 22.85
CA SER A 91 4.25 -4.42 23.07
C SER A 91 4.65 -5.12 21.78
N ASP A 92 5.63 -6.00 21.83
CA ASP A 92 5.99 -6.86 20.68
C ASP A 92 4.88 -7.89 20.44
N ILE A 93 4.35 -7.87 19.23
CA ILE A 93 3.31 -8.81 18.76
C ILE A 93 3.78 -9.65 17.57
N SER A 94 5.06 -9.66 17.26
CA SER A 94 5.63 -10.32 16.09
C SER A 94 5.23 -11.80 15.98
N SER A 95 5.19 -12.51 17.13
CA SER A 95 4.78 -13.91 17.18
C SER A 95 3.31 -14.17 16.83
N LYS A 96 2.48 -13.13 16.88
CA LYS A 96 1.05 -13.19 16.51
C LYS A 96 0.81 -12.83 15.04
N MET A 97 1.87 -12.44 14.33
CA MET A 97 1.80 -12.00 12.93
C MET A 97 2.31 -13.09 12.00
N THR A 98 1.55 -13.45 10.99
CA THR A 98 1.93 -14.45 9.97
C THR A 98 2.61 -13.82 8.77
N LEU A 99 3.48 -12.82 8.99
CA LEU A 99 4.16 -12.08 7.92
C LEU A 99 5.05 -13.03 7.10
N GLY A 100 4.83 -13.07 5.79
CA GLY A 100 5.63 -13.88 4.88
C GLY A 100 5.42 -15.41 5.00
N LEU A 101 4.36 -15.85 5.68
CA LEU A 101 4.02 -17.27 5.87
C LEU A 101 2.66 -17.64 5.25
N ASN A 102 2.02 -16.73 4.54
CA ASN A 102 0.72 -17.00 3.93
C ASN A 102 0.89 -17.88 2.68
N PRO A 103 0.25 -19.05 2.61
CA PRO A 103 0.20 -19.86 1.40
C PRO A 103 -0.52 -19.16 0.24
N PHE A 104 -1.30 -18.13 0.57
CA PHE A 104 -2.09 -17.35 -0.37
C PHE A 104 -1.49 -15.97 -0.61
N HIS A 105 -1.23 -15.65 -1.88
CA HIS A 105 -0.69 -14.36 -2.30
C HIS A 105 -1.84 -13.38 -2.55
N TYR A 106 -1.98 -12.39 -1.68
CA TYR A 106 -3.05 -11.39 -1.76
C TYR A 106 -2.57 -10.12 -2.46
N GLY A 107 -3.25 -9.75 -3.55
CA GLY A 107 -2.89 -8.58 -4.34
C GLY A 107 -2.94 -7.24 -3.59
N GLY A 108 -3.64 -7.18 -2.46
CA GLY A 108 -3.72 -5.99 -1.61
C GLY A 108 -2.71 -5.93 -0.47
N GLY A 109 -1.78 -6.90 -0.36
CA GLY A 109 -0.77 -6.89 0.70
C GLY A 109 -0.09 -8.24 0.92
N GLY A 110 0.76 -8.33 1.94
CA GLY A 110 1.48 -9.55 2.28
C GLY A 110 2.88 -9.65 1.68
N ILE A 111 3.32 -8.66 0.91
CA ILE A 111 4.69 -8.58 0.41
C ILE A 111 5.60 -8.07 1.53
N THR A 112 6.74 -8.74 1.71
CA THR A 112 7.88 -8.24 2.48
C THR A 112 8.88 -7.59 1.55
N SER A 113 9.56 -6.54 2.01
CA SER A 113 10.57 -5.82 1.22
C SER A 113 11.58 -5.13 2.15
N THR A 114 12.58 -4.50 1.56
CA THR A 114 13.53 -3.65 2.27
C THR A 114 13.42 -2.20 1.81
N LEU A 115 13.99 -1.27 2.58
CA LEU A 115 14.10 0.13 2.19
C LEU A 115 14.77 0.28 0.83
N ASN A 116 15.89 -0.43 0.61
CA ASN A 116 16.65 -0.33 -0.64
C ASN A 116 15.84 -0.79 -1.86
N ASP A 117 15.15 -1.91 -1.75
CA ASP A 117 14.32 -2.41 -2.84
C ASP A 117 13.14 -1.48 -3.12
N PHE A 118 12.50 -0.97 -2.06
CA PHE A 118 11.38 -0.04 -2.23
C PHE A 118 11.84 1.28 -2.89
N LEU A 119 13.01 1.80 -2.52
CA LEU A 119 13.61 2.97 -3.18
C LEU A 119 13.89 2.73 -4.67
N LYS A 120 14.30 1.53 -5.10
CA LYS A 120 14.45 1.19 -6.52
C LYS A 120 13.11 1.31 -7.27
N ILE A 121 12.00 0.89 -6.64
CA ILE A 121 10.65 1.05 -7.21
C ILE A 121 10.31 2.54 -7.36
N LEU A 122 10.52 3.35 -6.33
CA LEU A 122 10.24 4.78 -6.40
C LEU A 122 11.09 5.49 -7.46
N GLN A 123 12.38 5.16 -7.56
CA GLN A 123 13.27 5.66 -8.62
C GLN A 123 12.81 5.25 -10.02
N PHE A 124 12.32 4.02 -10.17
CA PHE A 124 11.74 3.56 -11.44
C PHE A 124 10.53 4.41 -11.83
N LEU A 125 9.63 4.72 -10.89
CA LEU A 125 8.47 5.58 -11.13
C LEU A 125 8.91 6.99 -11.58
N LEU A 126 9.85 7.62 -10.86
CA LEU A 126 10.39 8.94 -11.24
C LEU A 126 11.01 8.94 -12.62
N LYS A 127 11.91 8.00 -12.91
CA LYS A 127 12.57 7.87 -14.22
C LYS A 127 11.55 7.62 -15.34
N SER A 128 10.53 6.81 -15.08
CA SER A 128 9.49 6.50 -16.08
C SER A 128 8.60 7.72 -16.38
N MET A 129 8.30 8.54 -15.39
CA MET A 129 7.58 9.79 -15.57
C MET A 129 8.38 10.78 -16.40
N LYS A 130 9.68 10.96 -16.12
CA LYS A 130 10.58 11.82 -16.90
C LYS A 130 10.74 11.35 -18.35
N ALA A 131 10.84 10.05 -18.56
CA ALA A 131 11.01 9.49 -19.91
C ALA A 131 9.79 9.70 -20.81
N GLY A 132 8.60 9.92 -20.26
CA GLY A 132 7.38 10.27 -20.98
C GLY A 132 6.95 9.25 -22.05
N LYS A 133 7.40 8.01 -21.98
CA LYS A 133 7.09 6.97 -22.99
C LYS A 133 5.58 6.70 -23.00
N LYS A 134 4.93 6.91 -24.15
CA LYS A 134 3.49 6.69 -24.34
C LYS A 134 3.04 5.25 -24.05
N SER A 135 3.91 4.27 -24.27
CA SER A 135 3.66 2.85 -23.98
C SER A 135 3.80 2.45 -22.50
N SER A 136 4.32 3.35 -21.66
CA SER A 136 4.46 3.08 -20.23
C SER A 136 3.14 3.24 -19.50
N ILE A 137 2.83 2.30 -18.60
CA ILE A 137 1.68 2.39 -17.69
C ILE A 137 1.88 3.47 -16.59
N VAL A 138 3.14 3.82 -16.27
CA VAL A 138 3.46 4.69 -15.14
C VAL A 138 2.78 6.06 -15.22
N PRO A 139 2.73 6.77 -16.38
CA PRO A 139 1.97 8.02 -16.48
C PRO A 139 0.48 7.88 -16.15
N GLN A 140 -0.11 6.69 -16.36
CA GLN A 140 -1.51 6.43 -16.02
C GLN A 140 -1.70 6.25 -14.50
N MET A 141 -0.67 5.82 -13.78
CA MET A 141 -0.71 5.72 -12.32
C MET A 141 -0.90 7.09 -11.66
N PHE A 142 -0.41 8.17 -12.30
CA PHE A 142 -0.52 9.55 -11.81
C PHE A 142 -1.66 10.35 -12.43
N ARG A 143 -2.64 9.69 -13.03
CA ARG A 143 -3.85 10.31 -13.56
C ARG A 143 -5.07 9.85 -12.79
N ASN A 144 -6.04 10.74 -12.62
CA ASN A 144 -7.33 10.39 -12.02
C ASN A 144 -8.03 9.30 -12.84
N GLN A 145 -8.23 8.13 -12.24
CA GLN A 145 -8.89 6.96 -12.82
C GLN A 145 -10.32 6.76 -12.29
N ILE A 146 -10.74 7.59 -11.33
CA ILE A 146 -12.05 7.45 -10.68
C ILE A 146 -13.05 8.54 -11.09
N GLY A 147 -12.68 9.39 -12.07
CA GLY A 147 -13.55 10.43 -12.60
C GLY A 147 -14.00 11.42 -11.53
N ASN A 148 -15.31 11.57 -11.36
CA ASN A 148 -15.91 12.50 -10.40
C ASN A 148 -16.14 11.92 -9.01
N PHE A 149 -15.74 10.68 -8.76
CA PHE A 149 -15.81 10.12 -7.39
C PHE A 149 -14.86 10.86 -6.46
N ARG A 150 -15.29 10.99 -5.20
CA ARG A 150 -14.50 11.63 -4.15
C ARG A 150 -13.94 10.58 -3.19
N ILE A 151 -12.72 10.81 -2.74
CA ILE A 151 -12.13 10.03 -1.68
C ILE A 151 -12.53 10.68 -0.36
N SER A 152 -13.41 10.01 0.35
CA SER A 152 -13.87 10.41 1.68
C SER A 152 -12.89 9.95 2.76
N PRO A 153 -12.92 10.52 3.97
CA PRO A 153 -12.21 9.97 5.12
C PRO A 153 -12.43 8.46 5.27
N LEU A 154 -11.37 7.74 5.50
CA LEU A 154 -11.41 6.29 5.68
C LEU A 154 -11.97 5.97 7.06
N LYS A 155 -13.08 5.25 7.10
CA LYS A 155 -13.70 4.78 8.34
C LYS A 155 -13.30 3.34 8.61
N SER A 156 -12.71 3.10 9.77
CA SER A 156 -12.32 1.77 10.18
C SER A 156 -13.49 1.05 10.86
N PHE A 157 -13.66 -0.22 10.52
CA PHE A 157 -14.56 -1.14 11.21
C PHE A 157 -13.88 -1.85 12.38
N ASN A 158 -12.54 -1.91 12.36
CA ASN A 158 -11.74 -2.47 13.45
C ASN A 158 -10.78 -1.41 13.99
N LYS A 159 -11.27 -0.60 14.93
CA LYS A 159 -10.51 0.50 15.53
C LYS A 159 -9.33 0.05 16.39
N GLY A 160 -9.31 -1.22 16.80
CA GLY A 160 -8.16 -1.80 17.48
C GLY A 160 -6.94 -1.98 16.58
N LEU A 161 -7.13 -2.06 15.25
CA LEU A 161 -6.04 -2.25 14.29
C LEU A 161 -5.82 -1.02 13.39
N VAL A 162 -6.87 -0.25 13.10
CA VAL A 162 -6.81 0.88 12.17
C VAL A 162 -7.65 2.02 12.73
N SER A 163 -7.08 3.19 12.88
CA SER A 163 -7.83 4.41 13.25
C SER A 163 -8.63 4.95 12.06
N ASP A 164 -9.70 5.71 12.32
CA ASP A 164 -10.31 6.53 11.27
C ASP A 164 -9.29 7.57 10.79
N TYR A 165 -9.23 7.78 9.48
CA TYR A 165 -8.21 8.66 8.93
C TYR A 165 -8.67 9.41 7.68
N ASP A 166 -8.29 10.67 7.60
CA ASP A 166 -8.34 11.48 6.38
C ASP A 166 -6.92 11.84 5.96
N ILE A 167 -6.45 11.19 4.90
CA ILE A 167 -5.15 11.48 4.31
C ILE A 167 -5.23 12.88 3.67
N TYR A 168 -4.43 13.81 4.16
CA TYR A 168 -4.42 15.21 3.72
C TYR A 168 -5.79 15.88 3.86
N PRO A 169 -6.24 16.21 5.10
CA PRO A 169 -7.51 16.88 5.35
C PRO A 169 -7.63 18.18 4.54
N ASN A 170 -8.82 18.46 4.05
CA ASN A 170 -9.15 19.66 3.25
C ASN A 170 -8.45 19.76 1.88
N ILE A 171 -7.80 18.70 1.42
CA ILE A 171 -7.24 18.61 0.08
C ILE A 171 -8.15 17.74 -0.79
N GLU A 172 -8.47 18.20 -2.00
CA GLU A 172 -9.16 17.37 -2.97
C GLU A 172 -8.22 16.26 -3.43
N LYS A 173 -8.75 15.03 -3.44
CA LYS A 173 -8.00 13.80 -3.73
C LYS A 173 -8.68 13.00 -4.83
N SER A 174 -7.87 12.37 -5.66
CA SER A 174 -8.30 11.39 -6.64
C SER A 174 -7.46 10.10 -6.51
N TRP A 175 -7.75 9.13 -7.37
CA TRP A 175 -7.07 7.84 -7.34
C TRP A 175 -6.54 7.49 -8.72
N GLY A 176 -5.25 7.17 -8.80
CA GLY A 176 -4.60 6.64 -9.98
C GLY A 176 -4.57 5.11 -9.98
N TYR A 177 -3.69 4.50 -10.73
CA TYR A 177 -3.47 3.07 -10.61
C TYR A 177 -2.56 2.78 -9.41
N GLY A 178 -3.18 2.45 -8.26
CA GLY A 178 -2.49 2.12 -7.02
C GLY A 178 -1.95 3.30 -6.21
N LEU A 179 -2.28 4.54 -6.57
CA LEU A 179 -1.83 5.75 -5.91
C LEU A 179 -2.99 6.67 -5.54
N LEU A 180 -2.96 7.17 -4.31
CA LEU A 180 -3.70 8.35 -3.90
C LEU A 180 -3.02 9.58 -4.50
N LEU A 181 -3.77 10.43 -5.19
CA LEU A 181 -3.28 11.66 -5.80
C LEU A 181 -3.82 12.88 -5.04
N ASN A 182 -2.94 13.78 -4.64
CA ASN A 182 -3.33 15.08 -4.10
C ASN A 182 -3.54 16.04 -5.27
N ASN A 183 -4.78 16.46 -5.52
CA ASN A 183 -5.11 17.32 -6.68
C ASN A 183 -4.62 18.78 -6.49
N GLN A 184 -4.08 19.12 -5.33
CA GLN A 184 -3.56 20.42 -4.96
C GLN A 184 -2.19 20.25 -4.28
N PRO A 185 -1.32 21.28 -4.30
CA PRO A 185 -0.07 21.24 -3.54
C PRO A 185 -0.32 21.04 -2.05
N LEU A 186 0.54 20.28 -1.39
CA LEU A 186 0.50 20.09 0.05
C LEU A 186 1.31 21.16 0.78
N LYS A 187 0.97 21.43 2.03
CA LYS A 187 1.72 22.33 2.90
C LYS A 187 3.14 21.83 3.19
N THR A 188 3.37 20.53 3.04
CA THR A 188 4.69 19.88 3.16
C THR A 188 5.62 20.14 1.95
N GLY A 189 5.15 20.85 0.93
CA GLY A 189 5.94 21.19 -0.26
C GLY A 189 5.71 20.27 -1.47
N ARG A 190 5.01 19.15 -1.29
CA ARG A 190 4.70 18.26 -2.43
C ARG A 190 3.81 18.93 -3.47
N SER A 191 4.16 18.76 -4.73
CA SER A 191 3.40 19.28 -5.87
C SER A 191 2.01 18.65 -5.96
N ALA A 192 1.09 19.37 -6.62
CA ALA A 192 -0.17 18.76 -7.07
C ALA A 192 0.09 17.56 -7.99
N ASP A 193 -0.82 16.61 -7.99
CA ASP A 193 -0.78 15.35 -8.75
C ASP A 193 0.36 14.42 -8.35
N SER A 194 1.00 14.62 -7.20
CA SER A 194 1.93 13.63 -6.64
C SER A 194 1.15 12.42 -6.11
N GLY A 195 1.78 11.26 -6.15
CA GLY A 195 1.17 10.00 -5.75
C GLY A 195 1.69 9.52 -4.39
N SER A 196 0.82 8.91 -3.57
CA SER A 196 1.21 8.32 -2.28
C SER A 196 0.30 7.15 -1.91
N TRP A 197 0.72 6.34 -0.98
CA TRP A 197 -0.14 5.40 -0.27
C TRP A 197 0.50 4.93 1.04
N ALA A 198 -0.22 4.06 1.76
CA ALA A 198 0.20 3.54 3.06
C ALA A 198 -0.09 2.05 3.22
N GLY A 199 0.64 1.40 4.11
CA GLY A 199 0.39 0.04 4.59
C GLY A 199 -0.13 0.02 6.03
N VAL A 200 -0.79 -1.08 6.39
CA VAL A 200 -1.45 -1.26 7.70
C VAL A 200 -0.49 -1.12 8.89
N LEU A 201 0.80 -1.39 8.72
CA LEU A 201 1.82 -1.26 9.76
C LEU A 201 2.48 0.14 9.79
N ASN A 202 1.75 1.17 9.32
CA ASN A 202 2.22 2.55 9.22
C ASN A 202 3.48 2.70 8.35
N THR A 203 3.51 2.00 7.24
CA THR A 203 4.46 2.23 6.16
C THR A 203 3.86 3.23 5.19
N TYR A 204 4.57 4.28 4.85
CA TYR A 204 4.11 5.35 3.96
C TYR A 204 5.12 5.59 2.86
N PHE A 205 4.64 5.95 1.67
CA PHE A 205 5.51 6.41 0.59
C PHE A 205 4.81 7.48 -0.24
N TRP A 206 5.62 8.28 -0.92
CA TRP A 206 5.15 9.27 -1.89
C TRP A 206 6.13 9.44 -3.05
N VAL A 207 5.60 9.91 -4.16
CA VAL A 207 6.35 10.22 -5.39
C VAL A 207 5.86 11.56 -5.93
N ASP A 208 6.72 12.55 -5.91
CA ASP A 208 6.52 13.86 -6.53
C ASP A 208 7.38 13.98 -7.78
N TYR A 209 6.83 13.56 -8.89
CA TYR A 209 7.55 13.52 -10.15
C TYR A 209 7.83 14.92 -10.72
N ARG A 210 7.14 15.98 -10.27
CA ARG A 210 7.37 17.36 -10.72
C ARG A 210 8.64 17.94 -10.08
N ASN A 211 8.86 17.63 -8.80
CA ASN A 211 10.06 18.02 -8.07
C ASN A 211 11.19 16.99 -8.15
N ASP A 212 10.95 15.84 -8.84
CA ASP A 212 11.90 14.73 -8.93
C ASP A 212 12.29 14.15 -7.58
N LEU A 213 11.35 14.11 -6.67
CA LEU A 213 11.54 13.63 -5.31
C LEU A 213 10.60 12.47 -5.01
N ALA A 214 11.06 11.55 -4.20
CA ALA A 214 10.23 10.50 -3.64
C ALA A 214 10.75 10.14 -2.25
N GLY A 215 9.84 9.74 -1.37
CA GLY A 215 10.17 9.35 -0.02
C GLY A 215 9.44 8.08 0.40
N VAL A 216 10.05 7.35 1.31
CA VAL A 216 9.44 6.20 1.98
C VAL A 216 9.77 6.26 3.48
N PHE A 217 8.75 6.05 4.28
CA PHE A 217 8.84 6.01 5.74
C PHE A 217 8.32 4.65 6.21
N LEU A 218 9.20 3.83 6.75
CA LEU A 218 8.90 2.45 7.12
C LEU A 218 8.82 2.32 8.64
N THR A 219 7.69 1.83 9.11
CA THR A 219 7.51 1.36 10.48
C THR A 219 6.80 0.00 10.48
N GLN A 220 6.77 -0.65 11.63
CA GLN A 220 6.04 -1.89 11.84
C GLN A 220 5.24 -1.75 13.15
N ILE A 221 4.32 -0.80 13.17
CA ILE A 221 3.56 -0.41 14.37
C ILE A 221 2.07 -0.43 14.08
N LEU A 222 1.28 -1.01 14.98
CA LEU A 222 -0.18 -0.92 15.04
C LEU A 222 -0.60 -0.05 16.25
N PRO A 223 -1.78 0.57 16.22
CA PRO A 223 -2.74 0.66 15.13
C PRO A 223 -2.24 1.49 13.95
N CYS A 224 -2.77 1.18 12.75
CA CYS A 224 -2.52 2.01 11.57
C CYS A 224 -3.10 3.42 11.77
N TYR A 225 -2.47 4.41 11.15
CA TYR A 225 -2.85 5.84 11.25
C TYR A 225 -2.79 6.40 12.67
N THR A 226 -1.80 5.97 13.44
CA THR A 226 -1.53 6.55 14.76
C THR A 226 -1.10 8.02 14.61
N PRO A 227 -1.72 8.99 15.33
CA PRO A 227 -1.45 10.42 15.13
C PRO A 227 0.02 10.82 15.26
N SER A 228 0.77 10.20 16.17
CA SER A 228 2.21 10.46 16.33
C SER A 228 3.04 10.05 15.12
N LEU A 229 2.69 8.91 14.49
CA LEU A 229 3.39 8.44 13.30
C LEU A 229 3.01 9.26 12.06
N LEU A 230 1.74 9.67 11.95
CA LEU A 230 1.30 10.59 10.89
C LEU A 230 2.04 11.93 10.98
N LYS A 231 2.17 12.47 12.18
CA LYS A 231 2.95 13.70 12.39
C LYS A 231 4.43 13.50 12.03
N GLY A 232 5.01 12.35 12.37
CA GLY A 232 6.37 11.98 11.97
C GLY A 232 6.52 11.91 10.46
N PHE A 233 5.53 11.34 9.77
CA PHE A 233 5.50 11.28 8.31
C PHE A 233 5.36 12.68 7.68
N GLU A 234 4.50 13.55 8.20
CA GLU A 234 4.38 14.95 7.76
C GLU A 234 5.70 15.71 7.89
N TYR A 235 6.43 15.53 9.00
CA TYR A 235 7.76 16.12 9.16
C TYR A 235 8.80 15.55 8.19
N PHE A 236 8.67 14.29 7.83
CA PHE A 236 9.53 13.66 6.84
C PHE A 236 9.27 14.18 5.41
N GLU A 237 8.06 14.65 5.12
CA GLU A 237 7.71 15.24 3.82
C GLU A 237 8.22 16.69 3.65
N LEU A 238 8.54 17.42 4.74
CA LEU A 238 9.06 18.80 4.72
C LEU A 238 10.51 18.84 4.23
#